data_16a0e469bfeba526540116dee5b1fecc
#
_entry.id   16a0e469bfeba526540116dee5b1fecc
#
_cell.length_a   1.000
_cell.length_b   1.000
_cell.length_c   1.000
_cell.angle_alpha   90.00
_cell.angle_beta   90.00
_cell.angle_gamma   90.00
#
_symmetry.space_group_name_H-M   'P 1'
#
loop_
_entity.id
_entity.type
_entity.pdbx_description
1 polymer ?
#
loop_
_entity_poly.entity_id
_entity_poly.type
_entity_poly.pdbx_seq_one_letter_code
_entity_poly.pdbx_strand_id
1 'polypeptide(L)'
;MSQRGRPRAFDRDTALQAAMRVFWERGYEQASLSELTAAMGINRPSLYAAFGDKAQLFREATALYQRTMNFTTPALARPTARAGIEAMLRDNVDAYCDPATPRGCLVVSVAAACPDEDSEMKTMLTSKLRTVGESVRQRLKQGVEAGELPADTDIGALAAYFETVLQGLSIQARTGASRQRLHRVVDCAMRVWDSLSGEPQKRPARQRSA
;
A
#
# COMPACT_ATOMS: atom_id res chain seq x y z
N MET A 1 8.79 -30.29 -34.03
CA MET A 1 9.49 -29.05 -34.47
C MET A 1 8.91 -27.87 -33.66
N SER A 2 9.66 -27.39 -32.66
CA SER A 2 9.23 -26.31 -31.78
C SER A 2 9.40 -24.98 -32.52
N GLN A 3 8.30 -24.30 -32.84
CA GLN A 3 8.35 -22.89 -33.32
C GLN A 3 8.89 -22.01 -32.18
N ARG A 4 10.18 -21.70 -32.23
CA ARG A 4 10.74 -20.59 -31.48
C ARG A 4 10.11 -19.31 -32.04
N GLY A 5 9.14 -18.76 -31.31
CA GLY A 5 8.59 -17.43 -31.63
C GLY A 5 9.72 -16.41 -31.74
N ARG A 6 9.58 -15.47 -32.69
CA ARG A 6 10.52 -14.35 -32.90
C ARG A 6 10.82 -13.71 -31.54
N PRO A 7 12.11 -13.44 -31.19
CA PRO A 7 12.45 -12.81 -29.91
C PRO A 7 11.60 -11.56 -29.73
N ARG A 8 11.00 -11.36 -28.54
CA ARG A 8 10.23 -10.14 -28.24
C ARG A 8 11.18 -8.96 -28.39
N ALA A 9 10.79 -7.95 -29.18
CA ALA A 9 11.62 -6.77 -29.47
C ALA A 9 11.79 -5.85 -28.23
N PHE A 10 11.26 -6.22 -27.05
CA PHE A 10 11.32 -5.43 -25.81
C PHE A 10 11.34 -6.35 -24.58
N ASP A 11 11.91 -5.84 -23.49
CA ASP A 11 11.88 -6.48 -22.18
C ASP A 11 10.48 -6.30 -21.55
N ARG A 12 9.77 -7.42 -21.33
CA ARG A 12 8.40 -7.43 -20.81
C ARG A 12 8.31 -6.93 -19.38
N ASP A 13 9.29 -7.23 -18.54
CA ASP A 13 9.30 -6.86 -17.13
C ASP A 13 9.55 -5.35 -16.98
N THR A 14 10.48 -4.81 -17.75
CA THR A 14 10.72 -3.36 -17.83
C THR A 14 9.47 -2.63 -18.34
N ALA A 15 8.81 -3.14 -19.37
CA ALA A 15 7.57 -2.56 -19.87
C ALA A 15 6.44 -2.61 -18.83
N LEU A 16 6.31 -3.71 -18.08
CA LEU A 16 5.32 -3.84 -17.00
C LEU A 16 5.60 -2.87 -15.85
N GLN A 17 6.86 -2.68 -15.47
CA GLN A 17 7.26 -1.67 -14.47
C GLN A 17 6.88 -0.25 -14.92
N ALA A 18 7.11 0.08 -16.18
CA ALA A 18 6.72 1.37 -16.73
C ALA A 18 5.19 1.57 -16.69
N ALA A 19 4.43 0.57 -17.10
CA ALA A 19 2.97 0.59 -17.02
C ALA A 19 2.46 0.75 -15.57
N MET A 20 3.07 0.03 -14.62
CA MET A 20 2.76 0.14 -13.21
C MET A 20 2.93 1.59 -12.71
N ARG A 21 4.00 2.28 -13.09
CA ARG A 21 4.21 3.69 -12.72
C ARG A 21 3.14 4.61 -13.30
N VAL A 22 2.75 4.43 -14.56
CA VAL A 22 1.67 5.22 -15.18
C VAL A 22 0.36 5.01 -14.43
N PHE A 23 -0.01 3.78 -14.14
CA PHE A 23 -1.21 3.49 -13.35
C PHE A 23 -1.14 4.06 -11.92
N TRP A 24 0.03 4.06 -11.32
CA TRP A 24 0.22 4.61 -9.98
C TRP A 24 0.07 6.14 -9.98
N GLU A 25 0.60 6.82 -10.98
CA GLU A 25 0.52 8.28 -11.12
C GLU A 25 -0.87 8.77 -11.51
N ARG A 26 -1.50 8.10 -12.51
CA ARG A 26 -2.75 8.56 -13.14
C ARG A 26 -4.00 7.89 -12.60
N GLY A 27 -3.87 6.72 -12.00
CA GLY A 27 -5.01 5.83 -11.75
C GLY A 27 -5.37 5.02 -13.00
N TYR A 28 -6.34 4.13 -12.87
CA TYR A 28 -6.75 3.25 -13.97
C TYR A 28 -7.45 4.00 -15.10
N GLU A 29 -8.47 4.80 -14.75
CA GLU A 29 -9.32 5.45 -15.77
C GLU A 29 -8.52 6.43 -16.64
N GLN A 30 -7.72 7.29 -16.01
CA GLN A 30 -7.00 8.36 -16.69
C GLN A 30 -5.75 7.87 -17.44
N ALA A 31 -5.23 6.68 -17.14
CA ALA A 31 -4.12 6.08 -17.88
C ALA A 31 -4.55 5.67 -19.28
N SER A 32 -4.28 6.50 -20.30
CA SER A 32 -4.60 6.21 -21.69
C SER A 32 -3.68 5.13 -22.29
N LEU A 33 -4.18 4.37 -23.27
CA LEU A 33 -3.34 3.41 -24.01
C LEU A 33 -2.15 4.08 -24.70
N SER A 34 -2.28 5.35 -25.09
CA SER A 34 -1.19 6.10 -25.70
C SER A 34 -0.07 6.42 -24.70
N GLU A 35 -0.43 6.85 -23.47
CA GLU A 35 0.53 7.09 -22.41
C GLU A 35 1.20 5.79 -21.95
N LEU A 36 0.42 4.71 -21.80
CA LEU A 36 0.94 3.40 -21.45
C LEU A 36 1.97 2.91 -22.47
N THR A 37 1.61 2.89 -23.76
CA THR A 37 2.52 2.43 -24.83
C THR A 37 3.75 3.31 -24.97
N ALA A 38 3.62 4.63 -24.80
CA ALA A 38 4.75 5.55 -24.79
C ALA A 38 5.71 5.27 -23.61
N ALA A 39 5.19 5.11 -22.40
CA ALA A 39 5.99 4.81 -21.23
C ALA A 39 6.67 3.42 -21.32
N MET A 40 5.96 2.43 -21.85
CA MET A 40 6.47 1.07 -22.06
C MET A 40 7.47 0.93 -23.22
N GLY A 41 7.61 1.96 -24.07
CA GLY A 41 8.47 1.92 -25.25
C GLY A 41 8.00 0.92 -26.33
N ILE A 42 6.68 0.65 -26.43
CA ILE A 42 6.10 -0.32 -27.35
C ILE A 42 4.92 0.29 -28.13
N ASN A 43 4.53 -0.35 -29.21
CA ASN A 43 3.31 0.02 -29.93
C ASN A 43 2.07 -0.74 -29.40
N ARG A 44 0.86 -0.27 -29.78
CA ARG A 44 -0.42 -0.90 -29.35
C ARG A 44 -0.53 -2.38 -29.71
N PRO A 45 -0.20 -2.83 -30.95
CA PRO A 45 -0.21 -4.25 -31.28
C PRO A 45 0.68 -5.10 -30.34
N SER A 46 1.86 -4.60 -29.98
CA SER A 46 2.77 -5.27 -29.04
C SER A 46 2.20 -5.34 -27.63
N LEU A 47 1.50 -4.28 -27.18
CA LEU A 47 0.82 -4.27 -25.88
C LEU A 47 -0.25 -5.38 -25.85
N TYR A 48 -1.14 -5.42 -26.85
CA TYR A 48 -2.20 -6.42 -26.90
C TYR A 48 -1.64 -7.85 -27.01
N ALA A 49 -0.59 -8.05 -27.79
CA ALA A 49 0.05 -9.36 -27.94
C ALA A 49 0.74 -9.85 -26.66
N ALA A 50 1.29 -8.93 -25.82
CA ALA A 50 2.07 -9.29 -24.64
C ALA A 50 1.25 -9.32 -23.34
N PHE A 51 0.21 -8.45 -23.24
CA PHE A 51 -0.52 -8.21 -22.00
C PHE A 51 -2.05 -8.34 -22.15
N GLY A 52 -2.56 -8.60 -23.34
CA GLY A 52 -4.00 -8.63 -23.59
C GLY A 52 -4.58 -7.21 -23.64
N ASP A 53 -5.52 -6.91 -22.77
CA ASP A 53 -6.17 -5.60 -22.70
C ASP A 53 -5.62 -4.71 -21.55
N LYS A 54 -6.14 -3.49 -21.44
CA LYS A 54 -5.76 -2.55 -20.37
C LYS A 54 -6.07 -3.10 -18.99
N ALA A 55 -7.17 -3.85 -18.85
CA ALA A 55 -7.57 -4.43 -17.57
C ALA A 55 -6.60 -5.54 -17.14
N GLN A 56 -6.20 -6.41 -18.07
CA GLN A 56 -5.22 -7.45 -17.79
C GLN A 56 -3.84 -6.86 -17.47
N LEU A 57 -3.39 -5.85 -18.24
CA LEU A 57 -2.15 -5.12 -17.94
C LEU A 57 -2.20 -4.50 -16.55
N PHE A 58 -3.33 -3.92 -16.13
CA PHE A 58 -3.50 -3.35 -14.79
C PHE A 58 -3.46 -4.43 -13.70
N ARG A 59 -4.10 -5.59 -13.91
CA ARG A 59 -4.02 -6.72 -12.96
C ARG A 59 -2.57 -7.16 -12.75
N GLU A 60 -1.80 -7.30 -13.82
CA GLU A 60 -0.38 -7.66 -13.74
C GLU A 60 0.47 -6.58 -13.08
N ALA A 61 0.25 -5.31 -13.42
CA ALA A 61 0.91 -4.17 -12.80
C ALA A 61 0.64 -4.08 -11.30
N THR A 62 -0.61 -4.32 -10.88
CA THR A 62 -1.00 -4.35 -9.46
C THR A 62 -0.37 -5.54 -8.73
N ALA A 63 -0.26 -6.70 -9.38
CA ALA A 63 0.43 -7.87 -8.82
C ALA A 63 1.94 -7.60 -8.68
N LEU A 64 2.56 -6.94 -9.65
CA LEU A 64 3.96 -6.50 -9.56
C LEU A 64 4.15 -5.52 -8.40
N TYR A 65 3.29 -4.49 -8.29
CA TYR A 65 3.31 -3.53 -7.19
C TYR A 65 3.31 -4.23 -5.83
N GLN A 66 2.41 -5.19 -5.62
CA GLN A 66 2.33 -5.91 -4.35
C GLN A 66 3.57 -6.74 -4.01
N ARG A 67 4.25 -7.30 -5.02
CA ARG A 67 5.49 -8.05 -4.80
C ARG A 67 6.67 -7.14 -4.46
N THR A 68 6.73 -5.96 -5.08
CA THR A 68 7.88 -5.05 -4.96
C THR A 68 7.72 -4.00 -3.86
N MET A 69 6.48 -3.66 -3.49
CA MET A 69 6.14 -2.60 -2.53
C MET A 69 5.43 -3.15 -1.29
N ASN A 70 5.80 -4.36 -0.86
CA ASN A 70 5.25 -4.98 0.34
C ASN A 70 6.06 -4.61 1.58
N PHE A 71 5.75 -3.50 2.20
CA PHE A 71 6.35 -3.06 3.46
C PHE A 71 5.57 -3.56 4.69
N THR A 72 4.31 -3.92 4.52
CA THR A 72 3.42 -4.33 5.61
C THR A 72 3.79 -5.69 6.20
N THR A 73 3.99 -6.71 5.36
CA THR A 73 4.24 -8.08 5.85
C THR A 73 5.54 -8.18 6.68
N PRO A 74 6.70 -7.67 6.22
CA PRO A 74 7.93 -7.72 7.04
C PRO A 74 7.83 -6.85 8.30
N ALA A 75 7.10 -5.73 8.26
CA ALA A 75 6.90 -4.89 9.43
C ALA A 75 6.09 -5.62 10.51
N LEU A 76 4.98 -6.27 10.15
CA LEU A 76 4.15 -7.01 11.10
C LEU A 76 4.86 -8.24 11.71
N ALA A 77 5.96 -8.69 11.14
CA ALA A 77 6.78 -9.78 11.67
C ALA A 77 7.73 -9.34 12.83
N ARG A 78 7.71 -8.08 13.26
CA ARG A 78 8.49 -7.61 14.41
C ARG A 78 8.15 -8.39 15.69
N PRO A 79 9.07 -8.47 16.68
CA PRO A 79 8.91 -9.33 17.86
C PRO A 79 7.60 -9.08 18.63
N THR A 80 7.22 -7.83 18.85
CA THR A 80 5.97 -7.46 19.55
C THR A 80 4.92 -6.96 18.59
N ALA A 81 3.63 -7.11 18.95
CA ALA A 81 2.53 -6.61 18.13
C ALA A 81 2.57 -5.09 18.03
N ARG A 82 2.90 -4.40 19.14
CA ARG A 82 3.11 -2.95 19.14
C ARG A 82 4.17 -2.52 18.14
N ALA A 83 5.37 -3.13 18.19
CA ALA A 83 6.45 -2.82 17.27
C ALA A 83 6.08 -3.14 15.81
N GLY A 84 5.32 -4.22 15.57
CA GLY A 84 4.83 -4.58 14.24
C GLY A 84 3.87 -3.55 13.66
N ILE A 85 2.89 -3.11 14.42
CA ILE A 85 1.93 -2.09 13.98
C ILE A 85 2.63 -0.74 13.77
N GLU A 86 3.50 -0.32 14.68
CA GLU A 86 4.27 0.92 14.54
C GLU A 86 5.16 0.88 13.29
N ALA A 87 5.92 -0.20 13.10
CA ALA A 87 6.78 -0.38 11.94
C ALA A 87 5.96 -0.37 10.64
N MET A 88 4.82 -1.07 10.59
CA MET A 88 3.91 -1.05 9.44
C MET A 88 3.54 0.37 9.04
N LEU A 89 3.12 1.20 10.00
CA LEU A 89 2.73 2.58 9.70
C LEU A 89 3.93 3.42 9.24
N ARG A 90 5.09 3.32 9.91
CA ARG A 90 6.29 4.12 9.60
C ARG A 90 6.92 3.72 8.27
N ASP A 91 7.13 2.42 8.04
CA ASP A 91 7.75 1.91 6.81
C ASP A 91 6.89 2.27 5.58
N ASN A 92 5.55 2.23 5.72
CA ASN A 92 4.67 2.67 4.65
C ASN A 92 4.71 4.21 4.46
N VAL A 93 4.81 5.02 5.51
CA VAL A 93 5.00 6.48 5.36
C VAL A 93 6.27 6.79 4.58
N ASP A 94 7.36 6.10 4.89
CA ASP A 94 8.64 6.29 4.20
C ASP A 94 8.53 5.92 2.72
N ALA A 95 7.89 4.79 2.41
CA ALA A 95 7.63 4.36 1.04
C ALA A 95 6.67 5.31 0.29
N TYR A 96 5.59 5.77 0.93
CA TYR A 96 4.63 6.71 0.32
C TYR A 96 5.23 8.09 0.02
N CYS A 97 6.32 8.44 0.68
CA CYS A 97 7.04 9.71 0.52
C CYS A 97 8.39 9.55 -0.18
N ASP A 98 8.72 8.38 -0.72
CA ASP A 98 9.95 8.16 -1.46
C ASP A 98 9.93 8.98 -2.77
N PRO A 99 10.92 9.86 -3.00
CA PRO A 99 10.99 10.65 -4.23
C PRO A 99 11.24 9.81 -5.50
N ALA A 100 11.74 8.58 -5.36
CA ALA A 100 11.99 7.68 -6.49
C ALA A 100 10.71 7.03 -7.03
N THR A 101 9.59 7.11 -6.30
CA THR A 101 8.32 6.49 -6.68
C THR A 101 7.15 7.49 -6.65
N PRO A 102 6.04 7.22 -7.35
CA PRO A 102 4.83 8.00 -7.20
C PRO A 102 4.32 7.96 -5.75
N ARG A 103 3.80 9.08 -5.25
CA ARG A 103 3.40 9.22 -3.86
C ARG A 103 2.15 8.40 -3.51
N GLY A 104 2.11 7.90 -2.28
CA GLY A 104 1.01 7.10 -1.74
C GLY A 104 0.99 5.66 -2.26
N CYS A 105 -0.11 4.96 -2.06
CA CYS A 105 -0.31 3.56 -2.46
C CYS A 105 -1.12 3.48 -3.77
N LEU A 106 -0.63 2.72 -4.75
CA LEU A 106 -1.37 2.45 -5.99
C LEU A 106 -2.76 1.86 -5.70
N VAL A 107 -2.82 0.83 -4.86
CA VAL A 107 -4.07 0.11 -4.58
C VAL A 107 -5.09 1.01 -3.91
N VAL A 108 -4.70 1.75 -2.85
CA VAL A 108 -5.58 2.68 -2.14
C VAL A 108 -6.09 3.77 -3.07
N SER A 109 -5.20 4.35 -3.88
CA SER A 109 -5.54 5.45 -4.79
C SER A 109 -6.54 5.04 -5.86
N VAL A 110 -6.35 3.85 -6.47
CA VAL A 110 -7.25 3.37 -7.53
C VAL A 110 -8.55 2.86 -6.92
N ALA A 111 -8.53 2.16 -5.77
CA ALA A 111 -9.74 1.69 -5.12
C ALA A 111 -10.67 2.84 -4.70
N ALA A 112 -10.10 3.96 -4.22
CA ALA A 112 -10.88 5.14 -3.83
C ALA A 112 -11.51 5.88 -5.02
N ALA A 113 -10.95 5.74 -6.23
CA ALA A 113 -11.43 6.39 -7.45
C ALA A 113 -12.17 5.44 -8.39
N CYS A 114 -12.26 4.14 -8.04
CA CYS A 114 -12.89 3.14 -8.91
C CYS A 114 -14.41 3.32 -8.92
N PRO A 115 -15.05 3.53 -10.08
CA PRO A 115 -16.50 3.59 -10.19
C PRO A 115 -17.14 2.26 -9.78
N ASP A 116 -18.38 2.32 -9.27
CA ASP A 116 -19.13 1.11 -8.89
C ASP A 116 -19.48 0.21 -10.07
N GLU A 117 -19.42 0.75 -11.29
CA GLU A 117 -19.72 0.05 -12.54
C GLU A 117 -18.67 -1.02 -12.94
N ASP A 118 -17.41 -0.90 -12.48
CA ASP A 118 -16.37 -1.92 -12.71
C ASP A 118 -16.26 -2.88 -11.50
N SER A 119 -17.21 -3.80 -11.40
CA SER A 119 -17.34 -4.71 -10.26
C SER A 119 -16.13 -5.65 -10.08
N GLU A 120 -15.50 -6.13 -11.17
CA GLU A 120 -14.37 -7.05 -11.08
C GLU A 120 -13.11 -6.34 -10.55
N MET A 121 -12.82 -5.15 -11.05
CA MET A 121 -11.66 -4.36 -10.62
C MET A 121 -11.82 -3.92 -9.16
N LYS A 122 -13.00 -3.41 -8.81
CA LYS A 122 -13.30 -3.02 -7.42
C LYS A 122 -13.17 -4.21 -6.48
N THR A 123 -13.72 -5.37 -6.86
CA THR A 123 -13.60 -6.62 -6.10
C THR A 123 -12.14 -7.02 -5.91
N MET A 124 -11.31 -6.97 -6.96
CA MET A 124 -9.88 -7.28 -6.90
C MET A 124 -9.14 -6.33 -5.95
N LEU A 125 -9.35 -5.01 -6.07
CA LEU A 125 -8.68 -4.02 -5.23
C LEU A 125 -9.12 -4.12 -3.77
N THR A 126 -10.43 -4.28 -3.52
CA THR A 126 -10.98 -4.46 -2.17
C THR A 126 -10.46 -5.74 -1.52
N SER A 127 -10.34 -6.84 -2.28
CA SER A 127 -9.75 -8.08 -1.77
C SER A 127 -8.31 -7.88 -1.31
N LYS A 128 -7.52 -7.07 -2.03
CA LYS A 128 -6.15 -6.76 -1.67
C LYS A 128 -6.06 -5.92 -0.38
N LEU A 129 -6.94 -4.93 -0.23
CA LEU A 129 -7.02 -4.14 1.01
C LEU A 129 -7.44 -5.03 2.19
N ARG A 130 -8.41 -5.93 1.99
CA ARG A 130 -8.85 -6.88 3.00
C ARG A 130 -7.73 -7.81 3.47
N THR A 131 -6.85 -8.29 2.57
CA THR A 131 -5.71 -9.11 2.96
C THR A 131 -4.77 -8.36 3.93
N VAL A 132 -4.56 -7.07 3.72
CA VAL A 132 -3.79 -6.23 4.66
C VAL A 132 -4.51 -6.16 6.02
N GLY A 133 -5.80 -5.91 6.02
CA GLY A 133 -6.61 -5.86 7.23
C GLY A 133 -6.61 -7.17 8.02
N GLU A 134 -6.72 -8.30 7.33
CA GLU A 134 -6.63 -9.63 7.95
C GLU A 134 -5.26 -9.84 8.61
N SER A 135 -4.17 -9.39 7.97
CA SER A 135 -2.82 -9.46 8.54
C SER A 135 -2.69 -8.59 9.80
N VAL A 136 -3.24 -7.38 9.78
CA VAL A 136 -3.30 -6.49 10.95
C VAL A 136 -4.10 -7.14 12.09
N ARG A 137 -5.31 -7.64 11.78
CA ARG A 137 -6.17 -8.34 12.75
C ARG A 137 -5.44 -9.54 13.39
N GLN A 138 -4.79 -10.36 12.58
CA GLN A 138 -4.03 -11.51 13.09
C GLN A 138 -2.88 -11.08 14.01
N ARG A 139 -2.18 -10.00 13.67
CA ARG A 139 -1.09 -9.48 14.51
C ARG A 139 -1.60 -8.95 15.84
N LEU A 140 -2.73 -8.24 15.85
CA LEU A 140 -3.38 -7.77 17.07
C LEU A 140 -3.83 -8.93 17.96
N LYS A 141 -4.40 -9.99 17.35
CA LYS A 141 -4.78 -11.21 18.07
C LYS A 141 -3.58 -11.83 18.79
N GLN A 142 -2.44 -11.95 18.11
CA GLN A 142 -1.18 -12.40 18.73
C GLN A 142 -0.75 -11.49 19.88
N GLY A 143 -0.96 -10.17 19.78
CA GLY A 143 -0.68 -9.22 20.86
C GLY A 143 -1.55 -9.45 22.10
N VAL A 144 -2.83 -9.78 21.92
CA VAL A 144 -3.72 -10.17 23.03
C VAL A 144 -3.26 -11.50 23.64
N GLU A 145 -2.96 -12.51 22.83
CA GLU A 145 -2.49 -13.83 23.28
C GLU A 145 -1.16 -13.73 24.03
N ALA A 146 -0.29 -12.78 23.68
CA ALA A 146 0.99 -12.50 24.33
C ALA A 146 0.87 -11.56 25.56
N GLY A 147 -0.32 -11.06 25.89
CA GLY A 147 -0.54 -10.13 27.00
C GLY A 147 -0.08 -8.70 26.73
N GLU A 148 0.22 -8.33 25.48
CA GLU A 148 0.56 -6.95 25.10
C GLU A 148 -0.68 -6.03 25.08
N LEU A 149 -1.86 -6.62 24.91
CA LEU A 149 -3.17 -5.95 24.91
C LEU A 149 -4.11 -6.68 25.89
N PRO A 150 -5.07 -5.97 26.50
CA PRO A 150 -6.09 -6.59 27.35
C PRO A 150 -6.87 -7.70 26.64
N ALA A 151 -7.29 -8.73 27.39
CA ALA A 151 -8.01 -9.88 26.84
C ALA A 151 -9.38 -9.52 26.26
N ASP A 152 -9.97 -8.42 26.69
CA ASP A 152 -11.27 -7.87 26.25
C ASP A 152 -11.14 -6.83 25.12
N THR A 153 -9.93 -6.66 24.55
CA THR A 153 -9.70 -5.73 23.44
C THR A 153 -10.60 -6.08 22.24
N ASP A 154 -11.38 -5.12 21.75
CA ASP A 154 -12.07 -5.23 20.46
C ASP A 154 -11.06 -5.19 19.31
N ILE A 155 -10.54 -6.38 18.96
CA ILE A 155 -9.58 -6.56 17.87
C ILE A 155 -10.16 -6.06 16.53
N GLY A 156 -11.49 -6.20 16.33
CA GLY A 156 -12.14 -5.76 15.10
C GLY A 156 -12.07 -4.24 14.93
N ALA A 157 -12.47 -3.51 15.95
CA ALA A 157 -12.44 -2.06 15.95
C ALA A 157 -11.01 -1.52 15.89
N LEU A 158 -10.07 -2.13 16.62
CA LEU A 158 -8.67 -1.72 16.63
C LEU A 158 -7.98 -1.97 15.29
N ALA A 159 -8.27 -3.09 14.63
CA ALA A 159 -7.77 -3.37 13.28
C ALA A 159 -8.30 -2.33 12.29
N ALA A 160 -9.61 -2.08 12.28
CA ALA A 160 -10.24 -1.08 11.42
C ALA A 160 -9.64 0.32 11.65
N TYR A 161 -9.33 0.68 12.89
CA TYR A 161 -8.67 1.94 13.22
C TYR A 161 -7.29 2.05 12.55
N PHE A 162 -6.40 1.04 12.73
CA PHE A 162 -5.06 1.08 12.13
C PHE A 162 -5.09 1.00 10.59
N GLU A 163 -6.02 0.25 10.02
CA GLU A 163 -6.26 0.22 8.58
C GLU A 163 -6.69 1.59 8.05
N THR A 164 -7.61 2.27 8.74
CA THR A 164 -8.06 3.61 8.39
C THR A 164 -6.90 4.61 8.46
N VAL A 165 -6.07 4.54 9.50
CA VAL A 165 -4.85 5.36 9.61
C VAL A 165 -3.91 5.09 8.44
N LEU A 166 -3.61 3.82 8.13
CA LEU A 166 -2.70 3.44 7.03
C LEU A 166 -3.19 3.96 5.68
N GLN A 167 -4.49 3.80 5.39
CA GLN A 167 -5.09 4.28 4.14
C GLN A 167 -5.10 5.82 4.09
N GLY A 168 -5.42 6.47 5.20
CA GLY A 168 -5.38 7.93 5.33
C GLY A 168 -3.98 8.51 5.12
N LEU A 169 -2.93 7.85 5.65
CA LEU A 169 -1.53 8.21 5.40
C LEU A 169 -1.18 8.17 3.92
N SER A 170 -1.65 7.13 3.19
CA SER A 170 -1.46 7.01 1.75
C SER A 170 -2.09 8.17 0.98
N ILE A 171 -3.35 8.49 1.28
CA ILE A 171 -4.08 9.60 0.62
C ILE A 171 -3.40 10.94 0.93
N GLN A 172 -3.03 11.19 2.17
CA GLN A 172 -2.35 12.43 2.55
C GLN A 172 -0.96 12.55 1.92
N ALA A 173 -0.21 11.46 1.81
CA ALA A 173 1.04 11.45 1.07
C ALA A 173 0.81 11.89 -0.39
N ARG A 174 -0.20 11.31 -1.05
CA ARG A 174 -0.55 11.61 -2.45
C ARG A 174 -0.93 13.08 -2.64
N THR A 175 -1.61 13.69 -1.67
CA THR A 175 -2.00 15.11 -1.69
C THR A 175 -0.91 16.07 -1.21
N GLY A 176 0.33 15.59 -1.02
CA GLY A 176 1.50 16.45 -0.78
C GLY A 176 1.91 16.62 0.67
N ALA A 177 1.30 15.89 1.63
CA ALA A 177 1.74 15.96 3.02
C ALA A 177 3.21 15.54 3.16
N SER A 178 3.98 16.25 4.00
CA SER A 178 5.38 15.93 4.22
C SER A 178 5.55 14.64 5.03
N ARG A 179 6.64 13.92 4.80
CA ARG A 179 7.02 12.71 5.57
C ARG A 179 6.98 12.99 7.08
N GLN A 180 7.56 14.11 7.52
CA GLN A 180 7.57 14.50 8.93
C GLN A 180 6.16 14.67 9.51
N ARG A 181 5.23 15.31 8.75
CA ARG A 181 3.83 15.44 9.17
C ARG A 181 3.17 14.06 9.32
N LEU A 182 3.39 13.15 8.39
CA LEU A 182 2.79 11.82 8.43
C LEU A 182 3.34 10.99 9.60
N HIS A 183 4.64 11.06 9.89
CA HIS A 183 5.19 10.41 11.09
C HIS A 183 4.57 10.94 12.39
N ARG A 184 4.26 12.25 12.48
CA ARG A 184 3.51 12.78 13.65
C ARG A 184 2.09 12.23 13.77
N VAL A 185 1.44 11.91 12.64
CA VAL A 185 0.16 11.18 12.66
C VAL A 185 0.34 9.78 13.22
N VAL A 186 1.42 9.09 12.83
CA VAL A 186 1.76 7.78 13.41
C VAL A 186 1.99 7.87 14.92
N ASP A 187 2.74 8.89 15.40
CA ASP A 187 2.94 9.10 16.84
C ASP A 187 1.60 9.29 17.58
N CYS A 188 0.65 9.99 16.98
CA CYS A 188 -0.69 10.13 17.55
C CYS A 188 -1.48 8.81 17.53
N ALA A 189 -1.38 8.05 16.44
CA ALA A 189 -2.06 6.76 16.33
C ALA A 189 -1.55 5.75 17.35
N MET A 190 -0.24 5.72 17.59
CA MET A 190 0.37 4.81 18.58
C MET A 190 -0.01 5.12 20.02
N ARG A 191 -0.45 6.34 20.35
CA ARG A 191 -1.00 6.65 21.69
C ARG A 191 -2.29 5.89 22.00
N VAL A 192 -3.04 5.51 20.98
CA VAL A 192 -4.22 4.63 21.18
C VAL A 192 -3.75 3.28 21.73
N TRP A 193 -2.67 2.71 21.20
CA TRP A 193 -2.07 1.49 21.75
C TRP A 193 -1.67 1.67 23.22
N ASP A 194 -0.89 2.73 23.49
CA ASP A 194 -0.37 3.00 24.84
C ASP A 194 -1.51 3.21 25.86
N SER A 195 -2.65 3.79 25.43
CA SER A 195 -3.82 3.95 26.30
C SER A 195 -4.54 2.65 26.62
N LEU A 196 -4.47 1.65 25.73
CA LEU A 196 -5.09 0.34 25.93
C LEU A 196 -4.20 -0.59 26.76
N SER A 197 -2.88 -0.55 26.55
CA SER A 197 -1.91 -1.41 27.26
C SER A 197 -1.63 -0.96 28.71
N GLY A 198 -2.12 0.19 29.11
CA GLY A 198 -1.86 0.74 30.46
C GLY A 198 -0.44 1.25 30.67
N GLU A 199 0.40 1.32 29.63
CA GLU A 199 1.74 1.91 29.72
C GLU A 199 1.67 3.42 29.96
N PRO A 200 2.38 3.97 30.98
CA PRO A 200 2.37 5.39 31.24
C PRO A 200 3.01 6.17 30.08
N GLN A 201 2.27 7.09 29.51
CA GLN A 201 2.76 7.97 28.45
C GLN A 201 4.08 8.65 28.88
N LYS A 202 5.19 8.36 28.17
CA LYS A 202 6.39 9.21 28.26
C LYS A 202 6.03 10.59 27.74
N ARG A 203 5.74 11.53 28.66
CA ARG A 203 5.54 12.96 28.31
C ARG A 203 6.81 13.44 27.61
N PRO A 204 6.70 14.05 26.40
CA PRO A 204 7.86 14.69 25.80
C PRO A 204 8.40 15.75 26.76
N ALA A 205 9.71 15.73 27.00
CA ALA A 205 10.37 16.72 27.83
C ALA A 205 10.02 18.12 27.31
N ARG A 206 9.37 18.94 28.14
CA ARG A 206 9.16 20.36 27.84
C ARG A 206 10.54 20.98 27.70
N GLN A 207 10.95 21.35 26.49
CA GLN A 207 12.06 22.26 26.31
C GLN A 207 11.71 23.54 27.07
N ARG A 208 12.37 23.77 28.19
CA ARG A 208 12.34 25.08 28.88
C ARG A 208 13.12 26.00 27.97
N SER A 209 12.40 26.93 27.34
CA SER A 209 13.01 28.10 26.72
C SER A 209 13.62 28.94 27.84
N ALA A 210 14.93 29.12 27.76
CA ALA A 210 15.65 30.15 28.53
C ALA A 210 15.62 31.44 27.72
#